data_28f4a03f67c9c942107892f79cb8335a
#
_entry.id   28f4a03f67c9c942107892f79cb8335a
#
_cell.length_a   1.000
_cell.length_b   1.000
_cell.length_c   1.000
_cell.angle_alpha   90.00
_cell.angle_beta   90.00
_cell.angle_gamma   90.00
#
_symmetry.space_group_name_H-M   'P 1'
#
loop_
_entity.id
_entity.type
_entity.pdbx_description
1 polymer ?
#
loop_
_entity_poly.entity_id
_entity_poly.type
_entity_poly.pdbx_seq_one_letter_code
_entity_poly.pdbx_strand_id
1 'polypeptide(L)'
;MAEQTEDIVGLVESVVRPLVEFPDEQEITSSDAEDGSILVEVRVNEEDAGKVIGRQGRVIKAIRTLARAAASRTNTHVEVELLD
;
A
#
# COMPACT_ATOMS: atom_id res chain seq x y z
N MET A 1 -6.50 -6.97 -13.05
CA MET A 1 -7.12 -8.24 -12.68
C MET A 1 -7.36 -8.30 -11.19
N ALA A 2 -8.52 -8.83 -10.78
CA ALA A 2 -8.91 -8.89 -9.37
C ALA A 2 -7.89 -9.64 -8.51
N GLU A 3 -7.41 -10.80 -8.97
CA GLU A 3 -6.42 -11.58 -8.23
C GLU A 3 -5.14 -10.81 -7.97
N GLN A 4 -4.63 -10.11 -8.99
CA GLN A 4 -3.42 -9.34 -8.86
C GLN A 4 -3.61 -8.18 -7.87
N THR A 5 -4.75 -7.51 -7.95
CA THR A 5 -5.05 -6.41 -7.05
C THR A 5 -5.12 -6.90 -5.62
N GLU A 6 -5.76 -8.06 -5.39
CA GLU A 6 -5.83 -8.65 -4.07
C GLU A 6 -4.45 -9.02 -3.53
N ASP A 7 -3.58 -9.54 -4.38
CA ASP A 7 -2.21 -9.90 -3.99
C ASP A 7 -1.42 -8.65 -3.58
N ILE A 8 -1.57 -7.56 -4.32
CA ILE A 8 -0.88 -6.32 -4.00
C ILE A 8 -1.41 -5.71 -2.72
N VAL A 9 -2.74 -5.68 -2.54
CA VAL A 9 -3.36 -5.18 -1.32
C VAL A 9 -2.92 -6.03 -0.13
N GLY A 10 -2.92 -7.35 -0.28
CA GLY A 10 -2.47 -8.25 0.77
C GLY A 10 -1.02 -8.05 1.15
N LEU A 11 -0.17 -7.79 0.16
CA LEU A 11 1.24 -7.51 0.40
C LEU A 11 1.39 -6.21 1.21
N VAL A 12 0.73 -5.15 0.80
CA VAL A 12 0.79 -3.87 1.51
C VAL A 12 0.27 -4.02 2.93
N GLU A 13 -0.86 -4.71 3.08
CA GLU A 13 -1.46 -4.98 4.40
C GLU A 13 -0.49 -5.73 5.30
N SER A 14 0.17 -6.76 4.79
CA SER A 14 1.08 -7.57 5.60
C SER A 14 2.33 -6.80 6.02
N VAL A 15 2.73 -5.79 5.25
CA VAL A 15 3.86 -4.93 5.62
C VAL A 15 3.43 -3.86 6.63
N VAL A 16 2.27 -3.26 6.43
CA VAL A 16 1.78 -2.18 7.29
C VAL A 16 1.33 -2.68 8.65
N ARG A 17 0.63 -3.80 8.68
CA ARG A 17 0.03 -4.32 9.92
C ARG A 17 1.00 -4.47 11.08
N PRO A 18 2.20 -5.07 10.91
CA PRO A 18 3.13 -5.19 12.03
C PRO A 18 3.76 -3.87 12.48
N LEU A 19 3.58 -2.80 11.72
CA LEU A 19 4.17 -1.50 12.04
C LEU A 19 3.24 -0.62 12.88
N VAL A 20 1.93 -0.88 12.82
CA VAL A 20 0.95 -0.01 13.45
C VAL A 20 0.56 -0.51 14.85
N GLU A 21 0.19 0.45 15.70
CA GLU A 21 -0.26 0.17 17.04
C GLU A 21 -1.76 -0.07 17.09
N PHE A 22 -2.49 0.47 16.11
CA PHE A 22 -3.94 0.34 16.03
C PHE A 22 -4.35 -0.39 14.75
N PRO A 23 -4.07 -1.71 14.66
CA PRO A 23 -4.34 -2.45 13.42
C PRO A 23 -5.82 -2.54 13.06
N ASP A 24 -6.72 -2.38 14.05
CA ASP A 24 -8.15 -2.41 13.79
C ASP A 24 -8.62 -1.17 13.03
N GLU A 25 -7.82 -0.11 13.04
CA GLU A 25 -8.13 1.13 12.33
C GLU A 25 -7.43 1.21 10.97
N GLN A 26 -6.66 0.19 10.64
CA GLN A 26 -6.01 0.11 9.34
C GLN A 26 -7.02 -0.25 8.27
N GLU A 27 -7.02 0.52 7.20
CA GLU A 27 -7.87 0.24 6.06
C GLU A 27 -7.06 0.43 4.78
N ILE A 28 -7.01 -0.60 3.96
CA ILE A 28 -6.29 -0.53 2.69
C ILE A 28 -7.28 -0.84 1.60
N THR A 29 -7.45 0.09 0.69
CA THR A 29 -8.38 -0.05 -0.42
C THR A 29 -7.65 0.10 -1.73
N SER A 30 -8.25 -0.40 -2.79
CA SER A 30 -7.69 -0.31 -4.13
C SER A 30 -8.76 0.13 -5.10
N SER A 31 -8.30 0.78 -6.17
CA SER A 31 -9.18 1.15 -7.27
C SER A 31 -8.39 1.04 -8.57
N ASP A 32 -9.10 0.79 -9.66
CA ASP A 32 -8.50 0.68 -10.99
C ASP A 32 -8.73 1.98 -11.75
N ALA A 33 -7.67 2.49 -12.36
CA ALA A 33 -7.76 3.66 -13.22
C ALA A 33 -8.10 3.24 -14.64
N GLU A 34 -8.55 4.18 -15.45
CA GLU A 34 -8.94 3.93 -16.84
C GLU A 34 -7.80 3.34 -17.66
N ASP A 35 -6.57 3.71 -17.34
CA ASP A 35 -5.40 3.23 -18.08
C ASP A 35 -4.94 1.84 -17.61
N GLY A 36 -5.66 1.22 -16.69
CA GLY A 36 -5.32 -0.09 -16.17
C GLY A 36 -4.37 -0.06 -14.97
N SER A 37 -3.94 1.11 -14.54
CA SER A 37 -3.10 1.20 -13.34
C SER A 37 -3.94 0.98 -12.09
N ILE A 38 -3.27 0.64 -11.00
CA ILE A 38 -3.92 0.36 -9.72
C ILE A 38 -3.48 1.43 -8.72
N LEU A 39 -4.45 2.00 -8.01
CA LEU A 39 -4.18 2.90 -6.91
C LEU A 39 -4.49 2.18 -5.62
N VAL A 40 -3.51 2.08 -4.72
CA VAL A 40 -3.69 1.50 -3.40
C VAL A 40 -3.63 2.64 -2.38
N GLU A 41 -4.68 2.76 -1.59
CA GLU A 41 -4.77 3.81 -0.58
C GLU A 41 -4.71 3.18 0.79
N VAL A 42 -3.81 3.70 1.62
CA VAL A 42 -3.57 3.19 2.98
C VAL A 42 -4.06 4.23 3.97
N ARG A 43 -4.95 3.82 4.85
CA ARG A 43 -5.43 4.66 5.95
C ARG A 43 -5.13 3.97 7.26
N VAL A 44 -4.54 4.71 8.20
CA VAL A 44 -4.22 4.19 9.53
C VAL A 44 -4.60 5.25 10.55
N ASN A 45 -4.56 4.85 11.84
CA ASN A 45 -4.71 5.83 12.91
C ASN A 45 -3.66 6.91 12.74
N GLU A 46 -4.04 8.14 12.98
CA GLU A 46 -3.18 9.31 12.85
C GLU A 46 -1.85 9.14 13.60
N GLU A 47 -1.88 8.48 14.76
CA GLU A 47 -0.67 8.22 15.54
C GLU A 47 0.27 7.23 14.86
N ASP A 48 -0.25 6.42 13.94
CA ASP A 48 0.54 5.42 13.23
C ASP A 48 1.11 5.93 11.91
N ALA A 49 0.63 7.07 11.42
CA ALA A 49 1.05 7.57 10.12
C ALA A 49 2.57 7.72 10.01
N GLY A 50 3.20 8.24 11.05
CA GLY A 50 4.65 8.42 11.05
C GLY A 50 5.42 7.11 10.95
N LYS A 51 4.86 6.03 11.49
CA LYS A 51 5.50 4.71 11.43
C LYS A 51 5.44 4.13 10.02
N VAL A 52 4.35 4.41 9.32
CA VAL A 52 4.17 3.94 7.94
C VAL A 52 5.03 4.76 6.97
N ILE A 53 5.21 6.04 7.26
CA ILE A 53 6.10 6.88 6.45
C ILE A 53 7.55 6.49 6.70
N GLY A 54 7.91 6.35 7.98
CA GLY A 54 9.26 6.05 8.40
C GLY A 54 10.16 7.27 8.33
N ARG A 55 11.37 7.11 8.87
CA ARG A 55 12.36 8.18 8.88
C ARG A 55 12.73 8.55 7.44
N GLN A 56 12.57 9.83 7.11
CA GLN A 56 12.87 10.34 5.76
C GLN A 56 12.07 9.63 4.67
N GLY A 57 10.91 9.08 5.03
CA GLY A 57 10.05 8.40 4.07
C GLY A 57 10.54 7.03 3.65
N ARG A 58 11.47 6.44 4.37
CA ARG A 58 12.07 5.16 3.96
C ARG A 58 11.09 4.01 3.93
N VAL A 59 10.16 3.98 4.89
CA VAL A 59 9.21 2.86 4.96
C VAL A 59 8.21 2.94 3.80
N ILE A 60 7.62 4.12 3.58
CA ILE A 60 6.64 4.24 2.49
C ILE A 60 7.31 4.04 1.12
N LYS A 61 8.56 4.44 0.96
CA LYS A 61 9.29 4.18 -0.27
C LYS A 61 9.52 2.69 -0.50
N ALA A 62 9.82 1.96 0.58
CA ALA A 62 9.99 0.51 0.50
C ALA A 62 8.69 -0.18 0.14
N ILE A 63 7.58 0.27 0.73
CA ILE A 63 6.25 -0.27 0.42
C ILE A 63 5.95 -0.07 -1.07
N ARG A 64 6.20 1.12 -1.58
CA ARG A 64 6.00 1.42 -3.00
C ARG A 64 6.83 0.53 -3.90
N THR A 65 8.10 0.32 -3.53
CA THR A 65 9.02 -0.53 -4.29
C THR A 65 8.52 -1.96 -4.35
N LEU A 66 8.06 -2.50 -3.21
CA LEU A 66 7.54 -3.86 -3.15
C LEU A 66 6.26 -4.00 -3.97
N ALA A 67 5.36 -3.03 -3.86
CA ALA A 67 4.10 -3.07 -4.60
C ALA A 67 4.36 -3.02 -6.11
N ARG A 68 5.27 -2.16 -6.54
CA ARG A 68 5.64 -2.04 -7.95
C ARG A 68 6.30 -3.30 -8.47
N ALA A 69 7.15 -3.93 -7.65
CA ALA A 69 7.78 -5.18 -8.03
C ALA A 69 6.75 -6.28 -8.24
N ALA A 70 5.76 -6.37 -7.36
CA ALA A 70 4.69 -7.34 -7.50
C ALA A 70 3.86 -7.09 -8.77
N ALA A 71 3.57 -5.83 -9.06
CA ALA A 71 2.78 -5.44 -10.22
C ALA A 71 3.52 -5.65 -11.54
N SER A 72 4.85 -5.55 -11.52
CA SER A 72 5.64 -5.65 -12.74
C SER A 72 5.56 -7.01 -13.40
N ARG A 73 5.20 -8.04 -12.66
CA ARG A 73 5.06 -9.39 -13.22
C ARG A 73 4.00 -9.45 -14.31
N THR A 74 3.01 -8.58 -14.25
CA THR A 74 1.95 -8.52 -15.26
C THR A 74 1.98 -7.20 -16.02
N ASN A 75 3.11 -6.50 -15.94
CA ASN A 75 3.28 -5.23 -16.65
C ASN A 75 2.23 -4.18 -16.26
N THR A 76 1.84 -4.19 -14.99
CA THR A 76 0.84 -3.28 -14.45
C THR A 76 1.53 -2.19 -13.61
N HIS A 77 1.05 -0.97 -13.71
CA HIS A 77 1.54 0.14 -12.91
C HIS A 77 0.72 0.24 -11.63
N VAL A 78 1.39 0.48 -10.50
CA VAL A 78 0.70 0.66 -9.22
C VAL A 78 1.26 1.89 -8.49
N GLU A 79 0.34 2.62 -7.85
CA GLU A 79 0.69 3.72 -6.97
C GLU A 79 0.15 3.41 -5.57
N VAL A 80 0.93 3.76 -4.56
CA VAL A 80 0.52 3.58 -3.16
C VAL A 80 0.51 4.96 -2.51
N GLU A 81 -0.62 5.32 -1.92
CA GLU A 81 -0.78 6.59 -1.22
C GLU A 81 -1.18 6.37 0.22
N LEU A 82 -0.55 7.11 1.12
CA LEU A 82 -0.96 7.15 2.51
C LEU A 82 -1.92 8.32 2.69
N LEU A 83 -3.12 8.03 3.17
CA LEU A 83 -4.14 9.04 3.43
C LEU A 83 -4.02 9.54 4.86
N ASP A 84 -4.24 10.83 5.02
CA ASP A 84 -4.22 11.45 6.36
C ASP A 84 -5.54 11.27 7.08
#